data_89784798419343d3a565caf48a95e4d5
#
_entry.id   89784798419343d3a565caf48a95e4d5
#
_cell.length_a   1.000
_cell.length_b   1.000
_cell.length_c   1.000
_cell.angle_alpha   90.00
_cell.angle_beta   90.00
_cell.angle_gamma   90.00
#
_symmetry.space_group_name_H-M   'P 1'
#
loop_
_entity.id
_entity.type
_entity.pdbx_description
1 polymer ?
#
loop_
_entity_poly.entity_id
_entity_poly.type
_entity_poly.pdbx_seq_one_letter_code
_entity_poly.pdbx_strand_id
1 'polypeptide(L)'
;MDDITRIHRLQSPSGPVRMVLDTDTANEIDDQFALAWALLSQERLTLEAIYAAPFYADWHPGSNSPKDGMERSYKEILKVLSLMDTPATMPVFKGSTDFLPGHGRPATGSDAVQDLIERARQPGLLYVVCIGAITNVASAILQAPDIIDEIVVVWLGSH
;
A
#
# COMPACT_ATOMS: atom_id res chain seq x y z
N MET A 1 -8.14 19.20 9.65
CA MET A 1 -6.94 19.10 10.56
C MET A 1 -6.21 20.44 10.60
N ASP A 2 -5.77 20.92 11.79
CA ASP A 2 -4.94 22.12 11.92
C ASP A 2 -3.45 21.83 11.64
N ASP A 3 -2.65 22.90 11.43
CA ASP A 3 -1.24 22.78 11.05
C ASP A 3 -0.36 22.16 12.15
N ILE A 4 -0.68 22.38 13.41
CA ILE A 4 0.07 21.81 14.53
C ILE A 4 -0.12 20.29 14.56
N THR A 5 -1.35 19.83 14.46
CA THR A 5 -1.68 18.40 14.38
C THR A 5 -1.02 17.76 13.16
N ARG A 6 -1.04 18.42 12.00
CA ARG A 6 -0.39 17.93 10.78
C ARG A 6 1.12 17.75 10.97
N ILE A 7 1.80 18.75 11.54
CA ILE A 7 3.25 18.69 11.81
C ILE A 7 3.57 17.55 12.77
N HIS A 8 2.77 17.36 13.84
CA HIS A 8 2.99 16.27 14.79
C HIS A 8 2.83 14.88 14.14
N ARG A 9 1.84 14.71 13.24
CA ARG A 9 1.63 13.43 12.52
C ARG A 9 2.75 13.10 11.53
N LEU A 10 3.50 14.08 11.04
CA LEU A 10 4.65 13.91 10.16
C LEU A 10 5.96 13.62 10.90
N GLN A 11 5.96 13.69 12.22
CA GLN A 11 7.12 13.28 13.02
C GLN A 11 7.20 11.75 13.13
N SER A 12 8.41 11.23 13.33
CA SER A 12 8.60 9.80 13.58
C SER A 12 7.79 9.36 14.80
N PRO A 13 6.97 8.31 14.71
CA PRO A 13 6.18 7.83 15.83
C PRO A 13 7.07 7.27 16.95
N SER A 14 6.71 7.54 18.19
CA SER A 14 7.44 7.08 19.37
C SER A 14 7.06 5.67 19.85
N GLY A 15 5.97 5.10 19.32
CA GLY A 15 5.43 3.79 19.72
C GLY A 15 5.04 2.91 18.53
N PRO A 16 4.43 1.76 18.79
CA PRO A 16 3.86 0.92 17.74
C PRO A 16 2.80 1.68 16.92
N VAL A 17 2.75 1.41 15.63
CA VAL A 17 1.82 2.04 14.70
C VAL A 17 1.00 1.00 13.94
N ARG A 18 -0.25 1.34 13.63
CA ARG A 18 -1.06 0.63 12.66
C ARG A 18 -0.52 0.92 11.26
N MET A 19 -0.33 -0.11 10.44
CA MET A 19 0.29 0.03 9.13
C MET A 19 -0.38 -0.86 8.09
N VAL A 20 -0.51 -0.37 6.87
CA VAL A 20 -0.70 -1.18 5.66
C VAL A 20 0.48 -0.96 4.73
N LEU A 21 0.84 -1.99 3.97
CA LEU A 21 1.91 -1.94 2.97
C LEU A 21 1.31 -2.05 1.57
N ASP A 22 1.51 -1.03 0.75
CA ASP A 22 1.14 -0.99 -0.67
C ASP A 22 2.41 -1.12 -1.51
N THR A 23 2.57 -2.24 -2.25
CA THR A 23 3.85 -2.68 -2.83
C THR A 23 3.67 -3.33 -4.20
N ASP A 24 4.58 -3.09 -5.11
CA ASP A 24 4.68 -3.79 -6.39
C ASP A 24 5.77 -4.88 -6.38
N THR A 25 5.72 -5.72 -5.36
CA THR A 25 6.69 -6.75 -4.91
C THR A 25 7.35 -7.60 -6.01
N ALA A 26 6.75 -7.71 -7.20
CA ALA A 26 7.31 -8.44 -8.33
C ALA A 26 8.10 -7.54 -9.31
N ASN A 27 8.16 -6.24 -9.05
CA ASN A 27 8.89 -5.29 -9.88
C ASN A 27 10.38 -5.30 -9.54
N GLU A 28 10.73 -5.02 -8.31
CA GLU A 28 12.10 -4.95 -7.81
C GLU A 28 12.28 -5.80 -6.55
N ILE A 29 13.51 -6.25 -6.29
CA ILE A 29 13.80 -7.21 -5.23
C ILE A 29 13.71 -6.60 -3.82
N ASP A 30 13.91 -5.32 -3.67
CA ASP A 30 13.87 -4.60 -2.40
C ASP A 30 12.48 -4.60 -1.75
N ASP A 31 11.42 -4.64 -2.53
CA ASP A 31 10.05 -4.81 -2.03
C ASP A 31 9.85 -6.10 -1.25
N GLN A 32 10.45 -7.20 -1.68
CA GLN A 32 10.41 -8.48 -0.97
C GLN A 32 11.08 -8.36 0.40
N PHE A 33 12.22 -7.64 0.47
CA PHE A 33 12.90 -7.38 1.75
C PHE A 33 12.12 -6.43 2.63
N ALA A 34 11.50 -5.38 2.06
CA ALA A 34 10.65 -4.46 2.81
C ALA A 34 9.43 -5.17 3.42
N LEU A 35 8.79 -6.06 2.66
CA LEU A 35 7.70 -6.90 3.16
C LEU A 35 8.18 -7.82 4.30
N ALA A 36 9.30 -8.52 4.10
CA ALA A 36 9.87 -9.39 5.14
C ALA A 36 10.23 -8.58 6.41
N TRP A 37 10.79 -7.39 6.25
CA TRP A 37 11.12 -6.52 7.37
C TRP A 37 9.88 -6.05 8.12
N ALA A 38 8.82 -5.65 7.43
CA ALA A 38 7.56 -5.27 8.05
C ALA A 38 6.96 -6.43 8.88
N LEU A 39 6.99 -7.65 8.36
CA LEU A 39 6.51 -8.86 9.04
C LEU A 39 7.35 -9.21 10.29
N LEU A 40 8.64 -8.94 10.28
CA LEU A 40 9.54 -9.22 11.40
C LEU A 40 9.59 -8.10 12.45
N SER A 41 8.97 -6.95 12.19
CA SER A 41 9.00 -5.76 13.08
C SER A 41 7.71 -5.59 13.90
N GLN A 42 7.08 -6.68 14.33
CA GLN A 42 5.76 -6.67 14.98
C GLN A 42 5.72 -5.90 16.31
N GLU A 43 6.86 -5.74 16.99
CA GLU A 43 6.95 -4.91 18.19
C GLU A 43 6.80 -3.41 17.90
N ARG A 44 6.96 -3.00 16.64
CA ARG A 44 6.88 -1.60 16.19
C ARG A 44 5.77 -1.37 15.17
N LEU A 45 5.44 -2.38 14.38
CA LEU A 45 4.51 -2.28 13.26
C LEU A 45 3.37 -3.31 13.44
N THR A 46 2.15 -2.83 13.58
CA THR A 46 0.97 -3.69 13.44
C THR A 46 0.59 -3.69 11.97
N LEU A 47 1.20 -4.61 11.19
CA LEU A 47 0.86 -4.78 9.78
C LEU A 47 -0.55 -5.39 9.66
N GLU A 48 -1.50 -4.61 9.19
CA GLU A 48 -2.92 -4.98 9.13
C GLU A 48 -3.33 -5.58 7.79
N ALA A 49 -2.69 -5.15 6.70
CA ALA A 49 -2.94 -5.66 5.35
C ALA A 49 -1.77 -5.34 4.41
N ILE A 50 -1.74 -6.06 3.28
CA ILE A 50 -0.79 -5.86 2.19
C ILE A 50 -1.58 -5.70 0.89
N TYR A 51 -1.25 -4.67 0.12
CA TYR A 51 -1.90 -4.34 -1.15
C TYR A 51 -0.92 -4.53 -2.30
N ALA A 52 -1.37 -5.24 -3.33
CA ALA A 52 -0.59 -5.38 -4.56
C ALA A 52 -0.78 -4.15 -5.44
N ALA A 53 0.28 -3.37 -5.62
CA ALA A 53 0.27 -2.20 -6.50
C ALA A 53 0.51 -2.61 -7.97
N PRO A 54 -0.03 -1.86 -8.94
CA PRO A 54 0.29 -2.04 -10.33
C PRO A 54 1.70 -1.55 -10.64
N PHE A 55 2.40 -2.25 -11.55
CA PHE A 55 3.62 -1.74 -12.17
C PHE A 55 3.66 -2.08 -13.67
N TYR A 56 4.22 -1.20 -14.45
CA TYR A 56 4.44 -1.40 -15.89
C TYR A 56 5.33 -0.30 -16.45
N ALA A 57 6.30 -0.69 -17.25
CA ALA A 57 7.04 0.23 -18.11
C ALA A 57 7.38 -0.47 -19.42
N ASP A 58 7.22 0.23 -20.56
CA ASP A 58 7.45 -0.32 -21.90
C ASP A 58 8.87 -0.86 -22.11
N TRP A 59 9.85 -0.29 -21.38
CA TRP A 59 11.26 -0.64 -21.46
C TRP A 59 11.67 -1.73 -20.47
N HIS A 60 10.78 -2.13 -19.54
CA HIS A 60 11.07 -3.10 -18.49
C HIS A 60 10.34 -4.42 -18.72
N PRO A 61 11.05 -5.56 -18.80
CA PRO A 61 10.44 -6.86 -19.12
C PRO A 61 9.58 -7.46 -17.99
N GLY A 62 9.40 -6.73 -16.89
CA GLY A 62 8.76 -7.23 -15.68
C GLY A 62 7.26 -7.50 -15.80
N SER A 63 6.56 -6.76 -16.67
CA SER A 63 5.11 -6.94 -16.87
C SER A 63 4.69 -6.51 -18.28
N ASN A 64 3.50 -6.97 -18.72
CA ASN A 64 2.94 -6.64 -20.03
C ASN A 64 1.87 -5.54 -19.96
N SER A 65 1.44 -5.17 -18.77
CA SER A 65 0.47 -4.13 -18.48
C SER A 65 0.45 -3.84 -16.97
N PRO A 66 -0.11 -2.70 -16.51
CA PRO A 66 -0.30 -2.44 -15.08
C PRO A 66 -1.05 -3.56 -14.36
N LYS A 67 -2.09 -4.13 -15.01
CA LYS A 67 -2.83 -5.28 -14.47
C LYS A 67 -1.96 -6.52 -14.30
N ASP A 68 -1.14 -6.85 -15.30
CA ASP A 68 -0.23 -8.00 -15.22
C ASP A 68 0.80 -7.78 -14.09
N GLY A 69 1.32 -6.56 -13.96
CA GLY A 69 2.20 -6.18 -12.85
C GLY A 69 1.55 -6.38 -11.49
N MET A 70 0.33 -5.88 -11.29
CA MET A 70 -0.42 -6.06 -10.06
C MET A 70 -0.67 -7.55 -9.74
N GLU A 71 -1.07 -8.35 -10.73
CA GLU A 71 -1.29 -9.79 -10.54
C GLU A 71 0.00 -10.56 -10.19
N ARG A 72 1.13 -10.14 -10.75
CA ARG A 72 2.46 -10.68 -10.38
C ARG A 72 2.84 -10.31 -8.96
N SER A 73 2.67 -9.03 -8.57
CA SER A 73 2.91 -8.56 -7.21
C SER A 73 2.05 -9.31 -6.20
N TYR A 74 0.76 -9.50 -6.48
CA TYR A 74 -0.12 -10.28 -5.62
C TYR A 74 0.40 -11.72 -5.39
N LYS A 75 0.84 -12.40 -6.45
CA LYS A 75 1.39 -13.77 -6.35
C LYS A 75 2.72 -13.79 -5.60
N GLU A 76 3.58 -12.81 -5.83
CA GLU A 76 4.88 -12.73 -5.14
C GLU A 76 4.72 -12.41 -3.66
N ILE A 77 3.77 -11.54 -3.27
CA ILE A 77 3.40 -11.31 -1.87
C ILE A 77 3.02 -12.64 -1.20
N LEU A 78 2.10 -13.39 -1.79
CA LEU A 78 1.67 -14.69 -1.24
C LEU A 78 2.83 -15.69 -1.12
N LYS A 79 3.75 -15.69 -2.07
CA LYS A 79 4.96 -16.53 -2.03
C LYS A 79 5.89 -16.12 -0.88
N VAL A 80 6.17 -14.81 -0.70
CA VAL A 80 6.98 -14.33 0.43
C VAL A 80 6.33 -14.72 1.76
N LEU A 81 5.02 -14.52 1.92
CA LEU A 81 4.29 -14.92 3.13
C LEU A 81 4.44 -16.41 3.42
N SER A 82 4.36 -17.26 2.39
CA SER A 82 4.52 -18.72 2.56
C SER A 82 5.93 -19.13 2.99
N LEU A 83 6.94 -18.36 2.60
CA LEU A 83 8.35 -18.59 2.98
C LEU A 83 8.68 -18.07 4.39
N MET A 84 7.89 -17.13 4.90
CA MET A 84 8.07 -16.49 6.20
C MET A 84 7.28 -17.18 7.33
N ASP A 85 6.67 -18.35 7.08
CA ASP A 85 5.76 -19.01 8.03
C ASP A 85 4.69 -18.05 8.61
N THR A 86 4.26 -17.08 7.81
CA THR A 86 3.28 -16.08 8.22
C THR A 86 1.90 -16.72 8.34
N PRO A 87 1.09 -16.34 9.35
CA PRO A 87 -0.28 -16.86 9.47
C PRO A 87 -1.05 -16.71 8.16
N ALA A 88 -1.75 -17.77 7.74
CA ALA A 88 -2.60 -17.75 6.55
C ALA A 88 -3.73 -16.70 6.61
N THR A 89 -3.89 -16.04 7.76
CA THR A 89 -4.87 -14.98 8.02
C THR A 89 -4.39 -13.57 7.67
N MET A 90 -3.10 -13.38 7.24
CA MET A 90 -2.63 -12.05 6.82
C MET A 90 -3.43 -11.61 5.60
N PRO A 91 -4.19 -10.50 5.69
CA PRO A 91 -4.99 -10.02 4.58
C PRO A 91 -4.12 -9.50 3.44
N VAL A 92 -4.32 -10.02 2.23
CA VAL A 92 -3.66 -9.56 1.00
C VAL A 92 -4.73 -9.23 -0.02
N PHE A 93 -4.71 -8.02 -0.57
CA PHE A 93 -5.71 -7.56 -1.51
C PHE A 93 -5.10 -7.18 -2.86
N LYS A 94 -5.84 -7.47 -3.92
CA LYS A 94 -5.50 -7.00 -5.26
C LYS A 94 -5.81 -5.52 -5.37
N GLY A 95 -4.85 -4.77 -5.88
CA GLY A 95 -4.95 -3.36 -6.13
C GLY A 95 -5.58 -3.01 -7.48
N SER A 96 -5.37 -1.77 -7.87
CA SER A 96 -5.84 -1.23 -9.14
C SER A 96 -5.23 -1.96 -10.33
N THR A 97 -6.04 -2.14 -11.37
CA THR A 97 -5.62 -2.82 -12.60
C THR A 97 -5.04 -1.88 -13.65
N ASP A 98 -5.00 -0.59 -13.35
CA ASP A 98 -4.44 0.45 -14.20
C ASP A 98 -3.91 1.59 -13.33
N PHE A 99 -3.04 2.44 -13.88
CA PHE A 99 -2.63 3.66 -13.21
C PHE A 99 -3.77 4.67 -13.19
N LEU A 100 -3.71 5.60 -12.22
CA LEU A 100 -4.62 6.74 -12.25
C LEU A 100 -4.39 7.52 -13.55
N PRO A 101 -5.40 7.63 -14.39
CA PRO A 101 -5.30 8.47 -15.57
C PRO A 101 -5.22 9.92 -15.10
N GLY A 102 -4.38 10.74 -15.76
CA GLY A 102 -4.21 12.16 -15.45
C GLY A 102 -5.54 12.93 -15.31
N HIS A 103 -5.46 14.16 -14.86
CA HIS A 103 -6.55 15.05 -14.45
C HIS A 103 -7.94 14.75 -15.04
N GLY A 104 -8.93 14.57 -14.17
CA GLY A 104 -10.36 14.54 -14.52
C GLY A 104 -10.97 13.18 -14.78
N ARG A 105 -10.25 12.08 -14.57
CA ARG A 105 -10.85 10.73 -14.66
C ARG A 105 -11.18 10.18 -13.27
N PRO A 106 -12.21 9.33 -13.15
CA PRO A 106 -12.61 8.76 -11.87
C PRO A 106 -11.52 7.83 -11.33
N ALA A 107 -11.42 7.81 -10.01
CA ALA A 107 -10.60 6.84 -9.28
C ALA A 107 -10.99 5.40 -9.63
N THR A 108 -10.01 4.51 -9.72
CA THR A 108 -10.26 3.08 -9.95
C THR A 108 -10.65 2.40 -8.64
N GLY A 109 -11.72 1.59 -8.66
CA GLY A 109 -12.07 0.73 -7.54
C GLY A 109 -11.25 -0.57 -7.57
N SER A 110 -10.84 -1.03 -6.38
CA SER A 110 -10.24 -2.36 -6.20
C SER A 110 -10.48 -2.83 -4.76
N ASP A 111 -10.25 -4.12 -4.49
CA ASP A 111 -10.39 -4.66 -3.13
C ASP A 111 -9.43 -3.94 -2.16
N ALA A 112 -8.20 -3.63 -2.59
CA ALA A 112 -7.24 -2.88 -1.80
C ALA A 112 -7.73 -1.46 -1.48
N VAL A 113 -8.35 -0.77 -2.43
CA VAL A 113 -8.92 0.58 -2.24
C VAL A 113 -10.04 0.56 -1.20
N GLN A 114 -10.94 -0.43 -1.28
CA GLN A 114 -12.05 -0.56 -0.32
C GLN A 114 -11.54 -0.89 1.07
N ASP A 115 -10.65 -1.87 1.20
CA ASP A 115 -10.06 -2.25 2.49
C ASP A 115 -9.30 -1.07 3.13
N LEU A 116 -8.54 -0.29 2.33
CA LEU A 116 -7.84 0.89 2.82
C LEU A 116 -8.81 1.93 3.41
N ILE A 117 -9.92 2.21 2.72
CA ILE A 117 -10.94 3.15 3.18
C ILE A 117 -11.56 2.65 4.50
N GLU A 118 -11.88 1.36 4.57
CA GLU A 118 -12.48 0.76 5.76
C GLU A 118 -11.52 0.79 6.97
N ARG A 119 -10.24 0.47 6.77
CA ARG A 119 -9.22 0.52 7.84
C ARG A 119 -8.91 1.94 8.29
N ALA A 120 -8.84 2.89 7.38
CA ALA A 120 -8.62 4.29 7.71
C ALA A 120 -9.72 4.85 8.62
N ARG A 121 -10.96 4.35 8.49
CA ARG A 121 -12.11 4.72 9.33
C ARG A 121 -12.13 4.03 10.70
N GLN A 122 -11.24 3.06 10.94
CA GLN A 122 -11.10 2.45 12.27
C GLN A 122 -10.36 3.39 13.23
N PRO A 123 -10.61 3.28 14.54
CA PRO A 123 -9.93 4.13 15.52
C PRO A 123 -8.40 4.03 15.46
N GLY A 124 -7.73 5.17 15.51
CA GLY A 124 -6.27 5.29 15.52
C GLY A 124 -5.67 5.57 14.16
N LEU A 125 -4.64 6.41 14.14
CA LEU A 125 -3.95 6.84 12.93
C LEU A 125 -3.36 5.65 12.17
N LEU A 126 -3.64 5.55 10.87
CA LEU A 126 -3.13 4.50 9.99
C LEU A 126 -1.95 5.02 9.17
N TYR A 127 -0.81 4.35 9.24
CA TYR A 127 0.32 4.59 8.36
C TYR A 127 0.16 3.76 7.08
N VAL A 128 0.10 4.44 5.95
CA VAL A 128 -0.01 3.81 4.63
C VAL A 128 1.34 3.93 3.96
N VAL A 129 2.11 2.83 4.00
CA VAL A 129 3.45 2.77 3.40
C VAL A 129 3.32 2.26 1.97
N CYS A 130 3.67 3.12 1.00
CA CYS A 130 3.60 2.83 -0.42
C CYS A 130 5.01 2.80 -0.98
N ILE A 131 5.41 1.67 -1.54
CA ILE A 131 6.75 1.47 -2.12
C ILE A 131 6.70 1.10 -3.60
N GLY A 132 5.57 1.36 -4.23
CA GLY A 132 5.31 1.24 -5.67
C GLY A 132 4.50 2.43 -6.18
N ALA A 133 3.71 2.22 -7.24
CA ALA A 133 2.81 3.24 -7.77
C ALA A 133 1.71 3.59 -6.76
N ILE A 134 1.55 4.87 -6.43
CA ILE A 134 0.60 5.37 -5.40
C ILE A 134 -0.88 5.24 -5.80
N THR A 135 -1.20 4.55 -6.85
CA THR A 135 -2.54 4.48 -7.47
C THR A 135 -3.63 4.06 -6.49
N ASN A 136 -3.38 3.03 -5.67
CA ASN A 136 -4.38 2.54 -4.70
C ASN A 136 -4.72 3.61 -3.66
N VAL A 137 -3.71 4.26 -3.10
CA VAL A 137 -3.88 5.31 -2.07
C VAL A 137 -4.54 6.55 -2.64
N ALA A 138 -4.09 7.01 -3.79
CA ALA A 138 -4.69 8.16 -4.46
C ALA A 138 -6.16 7.88 -4.82
N SER A 139 -6.49 6.66 -5.28
CA SER A 139 -7.86 6.24 -5.56
C SER A 139 -8.72 6.22 -4.29
N ALA A 140 -8.19 5.73 -3.17
CA ALA A 140 -8.90 5.72 -1.89
C ALA A 140 -9.23 7.16 -1.43
N ILE A 141 -8.26 8.07 -1.47
CA ILE A 141 -8.45 9.48 -1.10
C ILE A 141 -9.48 10.18 -2.01
N LEU A 142 -9.45 9.89 -3.32
CA LEU A 142 -10.42 10.46 -4.26
C LEU A 142 -11.84 9.93 -4.04
N GLN A 143 -12.00 8.67 -3.66
CA GLN A 143 -13.31 8.06 -3.38
C GLN A 143 -13.86 8.44 -2.00
N ALA A 144 -12.98 8.60 -1.01
CA ALA A 144 -13.33 8.87 0.37
C ALA A 144 -12.43 9.98 0.96
N PRO A 145 -12.64 11.26 0.60
CA PRO A 145 -11.80 12.36 1.10
C PRO A 145 -11.82 12.53 2.63
N ASP A 146 -12.81 11.96 3.30
CA ASP A 146 -12.92 11.93 4.77
C ASP A 146 -11.75 11.20 5.44
N ILE A 147 -11.07 10.28 4.76
CA ILE A 147 -9.94 9.54 5.34
C ILE A 147 -8.63 10.33 5.39
N ILE A 148 -8.54 11.49 4.75
CA ILE A 148 -7.29 12.28 4.69
C ILE A 148 -6.76 12.62 6.08
N ASP A 149 -7.67 12.90 7.02
CA ASP A 149 -7.30 13.22 8.39
C ASP A 149 -7.00 11.99 9.26
N GLU A 150 -7.19 10.77 8.75
CA GLU A 150 -7.05 9.52 9.49
C GLU A 150 -5.81 8.70 9.06
N ILE A 151 -5.09 9.16 8.04
CA ILE A 151 -3.93 8.46 7.50
C ILE A 151 -2.66 9.33 7.50
N VAL A 152 -1.51 8.65 7.56
CA VAL A 152 -0.19 9.22 7.20
C VAL A 152 0.35 8.40 6.04
N VAL A 153 0.55 9.03 4.89
CA VAL A 153 1.13 8.39 3.72
C VAL A 153 2.65 8.55 3.75
N VAL A 154 3.35 7.42 3.71
CA VAL A 154 4.80 7.34 3.55
C VAL A 154 5.05 6.72 2.17
N TRP A 155 5.52 7.53 1.24
CA TRP A 155 5.66 7.09 -0.14
C TRP A 155 7.09 7.18 -0.65
N LEU A 156 7.55 6.05 -1.20
CA LEU A 156 8.77 5.93 -1.99
C LEU A 156 8.41 5.27 -3.32
N GLY A 157 8.59 5.97 -4.39
CA GLY A 157 8.33 5.48 -5.74
C GLY A 157 8.04 6.67 -6.64
N SER A 158 8.49 6.60 -7.85
CA SER A 158 8.04 7.48 -8.94
C SER A 158 8.71 7.02 -10.23
N HIS A 159 7.98 6.47 -11.11
CA HIS A 159 8.43 6.26 -12.49
C HIS A 159 7.28 6.57 -13.44
#